data_3966258a0f85ac98bba229bafa627d37
#
_entry.id   3966258a0f85ac98bba229bafa627d37
#
_cell.length_a   1.000
_cell.length_b   1.000
_cell.length_c   1.000
_cell.angle_alpha   90.00
_cell.angle_beta   90.00
_cell.angle_gamma   90.00
#
_symmetry.space_group_name_H-M   'P 1'
#
loop_
_entity.id
_entity.type
_entity.pdbx_description
1 polymer ?
#
loop_
_entity_poly.entity_id
_entity_poly.type
_entity_poly.pdbx_seq_one_letter_code
_entity_poly.pdbx_strand_id
1 'polypeptide(L)'
;MECPVAYGLFEQTVTVYRMENGQVIRRIYGGAYLNMHTRMDWDTQGRQTVRKFQLILPGEDVVLAPGDRVYDGEGPQITAEQWGRFIPALVPKLGQIRYVKPYYGMGILSHTEAGR
;
A
#
# COMPACT_ATOMS: atom_id res chain seq x y z
N MET A 1 -15.68 3.18 -15.99
CA MET A 1 -14.37 2.72 -16.49
C MET A 1 -14.12 1.32 -15.99
N GLU A 2 -13.81 0.45 -16.89
CA GLU A 2 -13.43 -0.90 -16.50
C GLU A 2 -12.06 -0.91 -15.83
N CYS A 3 -11.91 -1.75 -14.85
CA CYS A 3 -10.59 -2.05 -14.33
C CYS A 3 -9.75 -2.64 -15.49
N PRO A 4 -8.55 -2.12 -15.77
CA PRO A 4 -7.77 -2.57 -16.92
C PRO A 4 -7.32 -4.04 -16.81
N VAL A 5 -7.48 -4.63 -15.64
CA VAL A 5 -7.11 -6.01 -15.38
C VAL A 5 -8.30 -6.71 -14.73
N ALA A 6 -8.63 -7.91 -15.21
CA ALA A 6 -9.66 -8.71 -14.58
C ALA A 6 -9.26 -9.08 -13.16
N TYR A 7 -10.16 -8.94 -12.20
CA TYR A 7 -9.87 -9.19 -10.79
C TYR A 7 -9.38 -10.61 -10.53
N GLY A 8 -9.85 -11.58 -11.32
CA GLY A 8 -9.40 -12.97 -11.18
C GLY A 8 -7.92 -13.19 -11.46
N LEU A 9 -7.24 -12.21 -12.06
CA LEU A 9 -5.80 -12.26 -12.29
C LEU A 9 -5.00 -11.67 -11.15
N PHE A 10 -5.65 -11.03 -10.18
CA PHE A 10 -4.99 -10.46 -9.02
C PHE A 10 -4.87 -11.52 -7.95
N GLU A 11 -3.66 -11.95 -7.66
CA GLU A 11 -3.42 -13.04 -6.70
C GLU A 11 -2.48 -12.65 -5.58
N GLN A 12 -2.01 -11.41 -5.59
CA GLN A 12 -1.04 -10.98 -4.58
C GLN A 12 -1.72 -10.70 -3.26
N THR A 13 -0.95 -10.89 -2.20
CA THR A 13 -1.35 -10.54 -0.84
C THR A 13 -0.53 -9.34 -0.39
N VAL A 14 -1.18 -8.39 0.23
CA VAL A 14 -0.51 -7.23 0.81
C VAL A 14 -1.00 -7.01 2.22
N THR A 15 -0.18 -6.35 3.03
CA THR A 15 -0.54 -5.98 4.40
C THR A 15 -0.51 -4.46 4.50
N VAL A 16 -1.57 -3.87 5.04
CA VAL A 16 -1.68 -2.43 5.21
C VAL A 16 -1.65 -2.10 6.69
N TYR A 17 -0.82 -1.13 7.04
CA TYR A 17 -0.61 -0.70 8.42
C TYR A 17 -1.01 0.75 8.58
N ARG A 18 -1.67 1.04 9.69
CA ARG A 18 -2.06 2.41 10.07
C ARG A 18 -1.88 2.58 11.56
N MET A 19 -1.34 3.74 11.95
CA MET A 19 -1.34 4.13 13.36
C MET A 19 -2.63 4.89 13.65
N GLU A 20 -3.40 4.39 14.60
CA GLU A 20 -4.68 4.98 14.96
C GLU A 20 -4.87 4.88 16.47
N ASN A 21 -5.12 6.00 17.11
CA ASN A 21 -5.34 6.08 18.56
C ASN A 21 -4.23 5.41 19.37
N GLY A 22 -2.97 5.59 18.97
CA GLY A 22 -1.83 5.01 19.66
C GLY A 22 -1.62 3.52 19.42
N GLN A 23 -2.37 2.92 18.50
CA GLN A 23 -2.25 1.49 18.17
C GLN A 23 -2.00 1.31 16.70
N VAL A 24 -1.25 0.27 16.37
CA VAL A 24 -1.03 -0.11 14.98
C VAL A 24 -2.14 -1.05 14.54
N ILE A 25 -2.86 -0.64 13.51
CA ILE A 25 -3.90 -1.46 12.90
C ILE A 25 -3.31 -2.12 11.66
N ARG A 26 -3.40 -3.42 11.60
CA ARG A 26 -2.84 -4.25 10.54
C ARG A 26 -3.97 -4.98 9.84
N ARG A 27 -4.03 -4.84 8.52
CA ARG A 27 -5.03 -5.52 7.70
C ARG A 27 -4.35 -6.23 6.54
N ILE A 28 -4.76 -7.45 6.29
CA ILE A 28 -4.25 -8.26 5.19
C ILE A 28 -5.30 -8.30 4.09
N TYR A 29 -4.88 -7.97 2.87
CA TYR A 29 -5.75 -8.01 1.70
C TYR A 29 -5.20 -9.04 0.71
N GLY A 30 -6.05 -9.99 0.35
CA GLY A 30 -5.76 -10.90 -0.76
C GLY A 30 -6.34 -10.37 -2.05
N GLY A 31 -6.03 -11.05 -3.15
CA GLY A 31 -6.56 -10.65 -4.46
C GLY A 31 -6.10 -9.27 -4.90
N ALA A 32 -4.92 -8.85 -4.50
CA ALA A 32 -4.38 -7.52 -4.77
C ALA A 32 -3.49 -7.52 -5.99
N TYR A 33 -3.32 -6.35 -6.58
CA TYR A 33 -2.25 -6.08 -7.55
C TYR A 33 -1.30 -5.07 -6.92
N LEU A 34 -0.02 -5.42 -6.89
CA LEU A 34 1.01 -4.52 -6.38
C LEU A 34 2.20 -4.55 -7.32
N ASN A 35 2.57 -3.38 -7.82
CA ASN A 35 3.79 -3.18 -8.57
C ASN A 35 4.65 -2.18 -7.80
N MET A 36 5.74 -2.66 -7.22
CA MET A 36 6.60 -1.86 -6.36
C MET A 36 8.04 -1.94 -6.87
N HIS A 37 8.69 -0.79 -6.97
CA HIS A 37 10.09 -0.71 -7.37
C HIS A 37 10.79 0.40 -6.61
N THR A 38 12.09 0.24 -6.46
CA THR A 38 12.92 1.23 -5.80
C THR A 38 13.50 2.18 -6.83
N ARG A 39 13.41 3.46 -6.54
CA ARG A 39 13.97 4.52 -7.36
C ARG A 39 14.89 5.38 -6.51
N MET A 40 16.02 5.79 -7.09
CA MET A 40 16.94 6.70 -6.42
C MET A 40 16.69 8.10 -6.94
N ASP A 41 16.35 9.00 -6.04
CA ASP A 41 16.14 10.40 -6.35
C ASP A 41 17.24 11.24 -5.71
N TRP A 42 17.59 12.34 -6.38
CA TRP A 42 18.52 13.34 -5.86
C TRP A 42 17.73 14.56 -5.41
N ASP A 43 18.05 15.06 -4.23
CA ASP A 43 17.49 16.31 -3.74
C ASP A 43 18.59 17.21 -3.18
N THR A 44 18.21 18.33 -2.55
CA THR A 44 19.18 19.29 -1.99
C THR A 44 19.98 18.71 -0.82
N GLN A 45 19.53 17.61 -0.24
CA GLN A 45 20.20 16.95 0.88
C GLN A 45 21.00 15.73 0.45
N GLY A 46 20.98 15.40 -0.86
CA GLY A 46 21.71 14.28 -1.39
C GLY A 46 20.79 13.21 -1.98
N ARG A 47 21.36 12.03 -2.14
CA ARG A 47 20.65 10.92 -2.77
C ARG A 47 19.70 10.25 -1.79
N GLN A 48 18.46 10.09 -2.19
CA GLN A 48 17.45 9.38 -1.41
C GLN A 48 16.92 8.18 -2.18
N THR A 49 16.64 7.11 -1.45
CA THR A 49 15.98 5.93 -1.99
C THR A 49 14.49 6.07 -1.76
N VAL A 50 13.73 6.06 -2.83
CA VAL A 50 12.27 6.18 -2.78
C VAL A 50 11.67 4.91 -3.38
N ARG A 51 10.69 4.35 -2.67
CA ARG A 51 9.99 3.18 -3.16
C ARG A 51 8.68 3.64 -3.81
N LYS A 52 8.63 3.50 -5.14
CA LYS A 52 7.44 3.83 -5.92
C LYS A 52 6.59 2.59 -6.08
N PHE A 53 5.28 2.74 -6.01
CA PHE A 53 4.40 1.60 -6.18
C PHE A 53 3.01 2.01 -6.65
N GLN A 54 2.34 1.05 -7.25
CA GLN A 54 0.92 1.12 -7.58
C GLN A 54 0.25 -0.08 -6.95
N LEU A 55 -0.79 0.17 -6.17
CA LEU A 55 -1.59 -0.85 -5.50
C LEU A 55 -3.02 -0.74 -5.99
N ILE A 56 -3.61 -1.88 -6.35
CA ILE A 56 -5.04 -1.94 -6.67
C ILE A 56 -5.67 -3.01 -5.80
N LEU A 57 -6.67 -2.60 -5.02
CA LEU A 57 -7.45 -3.50 -4.17
C LEU A 57 -8.89 -3.52 -4.68
N PRO A 58 -9.37 -4.67 -5.15
CA PRO A 58 -10.75 -4.78 -5.60
C PRO A 58 -11.74 -4.76 -4.44
N GLY A 59 -12.95 -4.31 -4.71
CA GLY A 59 -14.04 -4.30 -3.75
C GLY A 59 -14.42 -2.92 -3.29
N GLU A 60 -15.52 -2.84 -2.53
CA GLU A 60 -16.07 -1.59 -2.02
C GLU A 60 -15.66 -1.33 -0.57
N ASP A 61 -15.12 -2.35 0.10
CA ASP A 61 -14.84 -2.31 1.54
C ASP A 61 -13.43 -1.87 1.85
N VAL A 62 -12.70 -1.38 0.86
CA VAL A 62 -11.31 -1.03 1.03
C VAL A 62 -11.20 0.35 1.67
N VAL A 63 -10.48 0.42 2.78
CA VAL A 63 -10.25 1.68 3.50
C VAL A 63 -8.75 1.94 3.52
N LEU A 64 -8.32 2.90 2.70
CA LEU A 64 -6.93 3.35 2.63
C LEU A 64 -6.89 4.86 2.79
N ALA A 65 -5.77 5.36 3.30
CA ALA A 65 -5.54 6.80 3.43
C ALA A 65 -4.07 7.11 3.18
N PRO A 66 -3.77 8.33 2.71
CA PRO A 66 -2.37 8.75 2.63
C PRO A 66 -1.69 8.64 4.00
N GLY A 67 -0.46 8.16 4.00
CA GLY A 67 0.27 7.88 5.24
C GLY A 67 0.21 6.43 5.67
N ASP A 68 -0.75 5.65 5.21
CA ASP A 68 -0.77 4.22 5.45
C ASP A 68 0.47 3.57 4.84
N ARG A 69 0.91 2.47 5.40
CA ARG A 69 2.09 1.73 4.93
C ARG A 69 1.65 0.38 4.38
N VAL A 70 2.24 -0.01 3.26
CA VAL A 70 1.90 -1.23 2.55
C VAL A 70 3.13 -2.13 2.48
N TYR A 71 2.98 -3.37 2.88
CA TYR A 71 4.01 -4.40 2.80
C TYR A 71 3.63 -5.40 1.72
N ASP A 72 4.61 -5.75 0.88
CA ASP A 72 4.43 -6.74 -0.18
C ASP A 72 4.45 -8.14 0.43
N GLY A 73 3.28 -8.74 0.52
CA GLY A 73 3.10 -10.03 1.16
C GLY A 73 2.42 -9.89 2.52
N GLU A 74 2.46 -10.97 3.29
CA GLU A 74 1.96 -10.97 4.66
C GLU A 74 3.07 -10.47 5.58
N GLY A 75 2.91 -9.25 6.07
CA GLY A 75 3.89 -8.61 6.91
C GLY A 75 3.73 -8.96 8.39
N PRO A 76 4.76 -8.68 9.19
CA PRO A 76 4.74 -8.99 10.62
C PRO A 76 3.77 -8.10 11.38
N GLN A 77 3.34 -8.55 12.56
CA GLN A 77 2.69 -7.67 13.50
C GLN A 77 3.74 -6.78 14.16
N ILE A 78 3.43 -5.51 14.26
CA ILE A 78 4.32 -4.54 14.88
C ILE A 78 3.58 -3.79 15.98
N THR A 79 4.35 -3.29 16.94
CA THR A 79 3.82 -2.50 18.06
C THR A 79 3.90 -1.01 17.74
N ALA A 80 3.19 -0.20 18.54
CA ALA A 80 3.30 1.25 18.42
C ALA A 80 4.73 1.74 18.61
N GLU A 81 5.50 1.06 19.46
CA GLU A 81 6.90 1.42 19.71
C GLU A 81 7.78 1.17 18.48
N GLN A 82 7.44 0.19 17.67
CA GLN A 82 8.18 -0.15 16.47
C GLN A 82 7.80 0.71 15.27
N TRP A 83 6.71 1.47 15.36
CA TRP A 83 6.15 2.21 14.25
C TRP A 83 7.15 3.18 13.61
N GLY A 84 7.93 3.88 14.42
CA GLY A 84 8.90 4.85 13.92
C GLY A 84 10.01 4.25 13.08
N ARG A 85 10.31 2.97 13.25
CA ARG A 85 11.31 2.25 12.48
C ARG A 85 10.72 1.40 11.35
N PHE A 86 9.40 1.29 11.31
CA PHE A 86 8.72 0.54 10.28
C PHE A 86 8.48 1.44 9.06
N ILE A 87 9.56 1.86 8.43
CA ILE A 87 9.56 2.82 7.33
C ILE A 87 10.27 2.22 6.11
N PRO A 88 9.93 2.68 4.90
CA PRO A 88 10.53 2.12 3.68
C PRO A 88 12.05 2.19 3.63
N ALA A 89 12.66 3.17 4.29
CA ALA A 89 14.11 3.30 4.32
C ALA A 89 14.79 2.17 5.08
N LEU A 90 14.10 1.55 6.05
CA LEU A 90 14.66 0.53 6.92
C LEU A 90 14.10 -0.86 6.66
N VAL A 91 12.91 -0.95 6.08
CA VAL A 91 12.20 -2.21 5.88
C VAL A 91 12.05 -2.47 4.38
N PRO A 92 12.66 -3.53 3.86
CA PRO A 92 12.45 -3.88 2.46
C PRO A 92 10.99 -4.30 2.22
N LYS A 93 10.52 -4.14 0.99
CA LYS A 93 9.16 -4.45 0.56
C LYS A 93 8.07 -3.58 1.19
N LEU A 94 8.43 -2.52 1.91
CA LEU A 94 7.49 -1.60 2.52
C LEU A 94 7.42 -0.31 1.73
N GLY A 95 6.22 0.16 1.43
CA GLY A 95 5.97 1.45 0.81
C GLY A 95 5.01 2.28 1.63
N GLN A 96 5.05 3.59 1.46
CA GLN A 96 4.13 4.50 2.14
C GLN A 96 3.19 5.11 1.12
N ILE A 97 1.89 5.01 1.39
CA ILE A 97 0.85 5.53 0.51
C ILE A 97 0.89 7.07 0.52
N ARG A 98 0.93 7.67 -0.66
CA ARG A 98 0.87 9.12 -0.84
C ARG A 98 -0.42 9.56 -1.49
N TYR A 99 -1.07 8.71 -2.29
CA TYR A 99 -2.35 9.03 -2.88
C TYR A 99 -3.29 7.83 -2.80
N VAL A 100 -4.58 8.12 -2.76
CA VAL A 100 -5.63 7.10 -2.77
C VAL A 100 -6.72 7.58 -3.71
N LYS A 101 -7.10 6.73 -4.66
CA LYS A 101 -8.16 7.02 -5.62
C LYS A 101 -9.18 5.87 -5.61
N PRO A 102 -10.31 6.04 -4.96
CA PRO A 102 -11.37 5.05 -5.06
C PRO A 102 -12.09 5.17 -6.40
N TYR A 103 -12.42 4.02 -6.98
CA TYR A 103 -13.20 3.94 -8.20
C TYR A 103 -14.44 3.12 -7.90
N TYR A 104 -15.60 3.78 -8.00
CA TYR A 104 -16.89 3.15 -7.74
C TYR A 104 -17.49 2.78 -9.08
N GLY A 105 -17.37 1.51 -9.44
CA GLY A 105 -18.01 0.97 -10.62
C GLY A 105 -19.34 0.32 -10.25
N MET A 106 -19.88 -0.44 -11.18
CA MET A 106 -21.09 -1.22 -10.94
C MET A 106 -20.67 -2.53 -10.27
N GLY A 107 -20.84 -2.57 -8.94
CA GLY A 107 -20.60 -3.78 -8.16
C GLY A 107 -19.14 -4.26 -8.23
N ILE A 108 -18.90 -5.32 -8.95
CA ILE A 108 -17.59 -5.98 -9.04
C ILE A 108 -16.49 -5.13 -9.66
N LEU A 109 -16.84 -4.01 -10.29
CA LEU A 109 -15.84 -3.13 -10.90
C LEU A 109 -15.27 -2.12 -9.91
N SER A 110 -15.80 -2.08 -8.71
CA SER A 110 -15.28 -1.16 -7.69
C SER A 110 -13.90 -1.60 -7.23
N HIS A 111 -13.00 -0.63 -7.12
CA HIS A 111 -11.65 -0.88 -6.63
C HIS A 111 -11.06 0.42 -6.08
N THR A 112 -9.97 0.29 -5.36
CA THR A 112 -9.20 1.44 -4.86
C THR A 112 -7.78 1.34 -5.37
N GLU A 113 -7.31 2.42 -6.00
CA GLU A 113 -5.92 2.57 -6.39
C GLU A 113 -5.20 3.41 -5.36
N ALA A 114 -4.01 3.01 -5.00
CA ALA A 114 -3.16 3.75 -4.07
C ALA A 114 -1.71 3.61 -4.50
N GLY A 115 -0.86 4.51 -4.02
CA GLY A 115 0.53 4.38 -4.35
C GLY A 115 1.35 5.60 -3.98
N ARG A 116 2.48 5.68 -4.65
CA ARG A 116 3.42 6.77 -4.48
C ARG A 116 4.07 7.12 -5.80
#